data_59ea16935d4c6ba6984f0d1f974d51ea
#
_entry.id   59ea16935d4c6ba6984f0d1f974d51ea
#
_cell.length_a   1.000
_cell.length_b   1.000
_cell.length_c   1.000
_cell.angle_alpha   90.00
_cell.angle_beta   90.00
_cell.angle_gamma   90.00
#
_symmetry.space_group_name_H-M   'P 1'
#
loop_
_entity.id
_entity.type
_entity.pdbx_description
1 polymer ?
#
loop_
_entity_poly.entity_id
_entity_poly.type
_entity_poly.pdbx_seq_one_letter_code
_entity_poly.pdbx_strand_id
1 'polypeptide(L)'
;MSVLVDKNSKIIVQGFTGKEGSFHAEQMIAYGTNVVGGVTPGKGGQTHLDLPVFNTVMDAVDKTGADVSILFVPPAFAADAIMEASDAGIKIIITITEGIPVKDMMMAKPYAKSKGATLIGPNCPGVIPPDEAKVGIMPGFIFKKGNVGIVSKSGTLTYQMMYELRDIGFSTAVGIGGDPVIGTTHIDCLRAFQDDPETTAIVMIGEXXRF
;
A
#
# COMPACT_ATOMS: atom_id res chain seq x y z
N MET A 1 14.17 -5.96 10.05
CA MET A 1 13.62 -4.69 9.52
C MET A 1 12.81 -5.01 8.29
N SER A 2 11.57 -4.62 8.25
CA SER A 2 10.71 -4.97 7.12
C SER A 2 10.97 -4.06 5.92
N VAL A 3 10.60 -4.56 4.76
CA VAL A 3 10.77 -3.84 3.49
C VAL A 3 9.57 -2.90 3.29
N LEU A 4 9.84 -1.64 2.98
CA LEU A 4 8.87 -0.60 2.63
C LEU A 4 8.11 -0.02 3.83
N VAL A 5 7.34 -0.82 4.56
CA VAL A 5 6.56 -0.35 5.73
C VAL A 5 6.88 -1.21 6.94
N ASP A 6 6.71 -0.66 8.14
CA ASP A 6 6.95 -1.38 9.39
C ASP A 6 5.98 -0.91 10.48
N LYS A 7 6.18 -1.38 11.70
CA LYS A 7 5.31 -1.05 12.84
C LYS A 7 5.32 0.44 13.21
N ASN A 8 6.34 1.18 12.78
CA ASN A 8 6.45 2.61 13.07
C ASN A 8 5.84 3.49 11.99
N SER A 9 5.50 2.90 10.83
CA SER A 9 4.89 3.65 9.73
C SER A 9 3.57 4.26 10.19
N LYS A 10 3.36 5.55 9.88
CA LYS A 10 2.13 6.27 10.20
C LYS A 10 1.28 6.36 8.95
N ILE A 11 0.17 5.63 8.94
CA ILE A 11 -0.65 5.45 7.75
C ILE A 11 -1.87 6.37 7.77
N ILE A 12 -2.11 7.07 6.65
CA ILE A 12 -3.40 7.72 6.40
C ILE A 12 -4.11 6.99 5.26
N VAL A 13 -5.43 7.06 5.28
CA VAL A 13 -6.28 6.42 4.28
C VAL A 13 -6.96 7.51 3.43
N GLN A 14 -6.65 7.56 2.13
CA GLN A 14 -7.37 8.45 1.21
C GLN A 14 -8.61 7.70 0.71
N GLY A 15 -9.76 8.36 0.74
CA GLY A 15 -11.05 7.71 0.54
C GLY A 15 -11.57 7.07 1.83
N PHE A 16 -11.21 7.62 2.96
CA PHE A 16 -11.35 7.04 4.30
C PHE A 16 -12.81 6.73 4.66
N THR A 17 -13.74 7.63 4.33
CA THR A 17 -15.15 7.45 4.71
C THR A 17 -15.96 6.72 3.65
N GLY A 18 -15.34 6.32 2.54
CA GLY A 18 -15.99 5.49 1.53
C GLY A 18 -16.14 4.06 2.02
N LYS A 19 -16.98 3.28 1.35
CA LYS A 19 -17.27 1.89 1.77
C LYS A 19 -15.99 1.05 1.88
N GLU A 20 -15.19 1.03 0.82
CA GLU A 20 -13.97 0.21 0.78
C GLU A 20 -12.90 0.76 1.73
N GLY A 21 -12.69 2.08 1.71
CA GLY A 21 -11.72 2.72 2.60
C GLY A 21 -12.03 2.48 4.06
N SER A 22 -13.30 2.62 4.44
CA SER A 22 -13.75 2.40 5.82
C SER A 22 -13.54 0.94 6.23
N PHE A 23 -14.01 -0.01 5.40
CA PHE A 23 -13.91 -1.44 5.71
C PHE A 23 -12.46 -1.87 5.88
N HIS A 24 -11.60 -1.50 4.93
CA HIS A 24 -10.20 -1.95 5.00
C HIS A 24 -9.41 -1.21 6.07
N ALA A 25 -9.75 0.06 6.36
CA ALA A 25 -9.13 0.78 7.47
C ALA A 25 -9.43 0.08 8.80
N GLU A 26 -10.69 -0.34 8.99
CA GLU A 26 -11.08 -1.09 10.19
C GLU A 26 -10.26 -2.38 10.33
N GLN A 27 -10.09 -3.11 9.21
CA GLN A 27 -9.29 -4.34 9.22
C GLN A 27 -7.81 -4.07 9.51
N MET A 28 -7.26 -2.99 8.98
CA MET A 28 -5.88 -2.59 9.27
C MET A 28 -5.69 -2.23 10.75
N ILE A 29 -6.63 -1.47 11.30
CA ILE A 29 -6.61 -1.08 12.72
C ILE A 29 -6.70 -2.35 13.60
N ALA A 30 -7.60 -3.26 13.25
CA ALA A 30 -7.76 -4.52 14.01
C ALA A 30 -6.49 -5.38 13.96
N TYR A 31 -5.72 -5.31 12.89
CA TYR A 31 -4.45 -6.00 12.76
C TYR A 31 -3.35 -5.39 13.64
N GLY A 32 -3.51 -4.14 14.04
CA GLY A 32 -2.52 -3.42 14.83
C GLY A 32 -1.72 -2.41 14.00
N THR A 33 -2.11 -2.15 12.76
CA THR A 33 -1.48 -1.14 11.91
C THR A 33 -1.72 0.25 12.50
N ASN A 34 -0.69 1.07 12.47
CA ASN A 34 -0.74 2.43 13.03
C ASN A 34 -1.41 3.39 12.05
N VAL A 35 -2.74 3.29 11.94
CA VAL A 35 -3.54 4.21 11.13
C VAL A 35 -3.79 5.46 11.97
N VAL A 36 -3.35 6.62 11.48
CA VAL A 36 -3.42 7.87 12.27
C VAL A 36 -4.53 8.81 11.83
N GLY A 37 -5.20 8.50 10.74
CA GLY A 37 -6.31 9.32 10.24
C GLY A 37 -6.60 9.01 8.80
N GLY A 38 -7.45 9.81 8.19
CA GLY A 38 -7.76 9.65 6.80
C GLY A 38 -8.20 10.96 6.13
N VAL A 39 -8.34 10.89 4.82
CA VAL A 39 -8.68 12.04 3.99
C VAL A 39 -9.95 11.73 3.20
N THR A 40 -10.95 12.60 3.34
CA THR A 40 -12.12 12.62 2.48
C THR A 40 -12.47 14.08 2.29
N PRO A 41 -12.27 14.65 1.10
CA PRO A 41 -12.59 16.06 0.86
C PRO A 41 -14.03 16.40 1.23
N GLY A 42 -14.21 17.51 1.93
CA GLY A 42 -15.52 17.96 2.41
C GLY A 42 -15.95 17.37 3.75
N LYS A 43 -15.18 16.44 4.32
CA LYS A 43 -15.49 15.84 5.61
C LYS A 43 -14.44 16.13 6.69
N GLY A 44 -13.55 17.06 6.41
CA GLY A 44 -12.56 17.48 7.38
C GLY A 44 -13.16 17.97 8.69
N GLY A 45 -12.55 17.62 9.81
CA GLY A 45 -13.03 17.96 11.13
C GLY A 45 -13.95 16.92 11.76
N GLN A 46 -14.38 15.93 10.98
CA GLN A 46 -15.18 14.82 11.51
C GLN A 46 -14.25 13.75 12.13
N THR A 47 -14.87 12.84 12.87
CA THR A 47 -14.19 11.65 13.39
C THR A 47 -14.81 10.42 12.69
N HIS A 48 -13.95 9.47 12.30
CA HIS A 48 -14.37 8.21 11.67
C HIS A 48 -13.45 7.10 12.18
N LEU A 49 -14.03 5.99 12.64
CA LEU A 49 -13.29 4.89 13.28
C LEU A 49 -12.40 5.41 14.43
N ASP A 50 -12.91 6.39 15.16
CA ASP A 50 -12.20 7.06 16.26
C ASP A 50 -10.92 7.79 15.83
N LEU A 51 -10.80 8.10 14.54
CA LEU A 51 -9.64 8.79 13.97
C LEU A 51 -10.08 10.08 13.25
N PRO A 52 -9.19 11.08 13.18
CA PRO A 52 -9.55 12.34 12.51
C PRO A 52 -9.65 12.19 11.01
N VAL A 53 -10.60 12.93 10.42
CA VAL A 53 -10.78 13.05 8.99
C VAL A 53 -10.30 14.43 8.55
N PHE A 54 -9.53 14.48 7.47
CA PHE A 54 -8.97 15.71 6.92
C PHE A 54 -9.51 15.96 5.51
N ASN A 55 -9.50 17.22 5.09
CA ASN A 55 -9.89 17.58 3.73
C ASN A 55 -8.77 17.31 2.73
N THR A 56 -7.51 17.45 3.16
CA THR A 56 -6.36 17.30 2.28
C THR A 56 -5.29 16.40 2.92
N VAL A 57 -4.42 15.85 2.07
CA VAL A 57 -3.28 15.06 2.56
C VAL A 57 -2.31 15.96 3.33
N MET A 58 -2.11 17.19 2.87
CA MET A 58 -1.21 18.13 3.55
C MET A 58 -1.67 18.35 5.00
N ASP A 59 -2.98 18.63 5.21
CA ASP A 59 -3.51 18.79 6.57
C ASP A 59 -3.27 17.56 7.42
N ALA A 60 -3.47 16.37 6.82
CA ALA A 60 -3.26 15.12 7.54
C ALA A 60 -1.81 14.94 7.94
N VAL A 61 -0.88 15.22 7.04
CA VAL A 61 0.56 15.11 7.32
C VAL A 61 0.97 16.10 8.40
N ASP A 62 0.51 17.35 8.28
CA ASP A 62 0.86 18.40 9.25
C ASP A 62 0.38 18.05 10.67
N LYS A 63 -0.79 17.44 10.78
CA LYS A 63 -1.39 17.14 12.11
C LYS A 63 -0.92 15.81 12.69
N THR A 64 -0.60 14.82 11.86
CA THR A 64 -0.33 13.46 12.33
C THR A 64 1.11 13.02 12.13
N GLY A 65 1.85 13.65 11.23
CA GLY A 65 3.18 13.20 10.84
C GLY A 65 3.15 11.95 9.96
N ALA A 66 2.04 11.71 9.26
CA ALA A 66 1.90 10.53 8.40
C ALA A 66 2.98 10.47 7.34
N ASP A 67 3.51 9.28 7.09
CA ASP A 67 4.55 9.04 6.08
C ASP A 67 4.12 8.02 5.03
N VAL A 68 2.99 7.35 5.22
CA VAL A 68 2.44 6.37 4.28
C VAL A 68 0.98 6.72 4.00
N SER A 69 0.58 6.65 2.73
CA SER A 69 -0.82 6.80 2.35
C SER A 69 -1.28 5.57 1.59
N ILE A 70 -2.47 5.09 1.93
CA ILE A 70 -3.12 4.03 1.17
C ILE A 70 -4.40 4.59 0.54
N LEU A 71 -4.60 4.32 -0.76
CA LEU A 71 -5.66 4.91 -1.56
C LEU A 71 -6.77 3.93 -1.89
N PHE A 72 -8.00 4.33 -1.52
CA PHE A 72 -9.25 3.67 -1.93
C PHE A 72 -10.12 4.69 -2.69
N VAL A 73 -9.48 5.56 -3.43
CA VAL A 73 -10.13 6.66 -4.18
C VAL A 73 -10.63 6.10 -5.52
N PRO A 74 -11.83 6.49 -5.99
CA PRO A 74 -12.32 6.01 -7.29
C PRO A 74 -11.33 6.29 -8.43
N PRO A 75 -11.31 5.45 -9.48
CA PRO A 75 -10.30 5.54 -10.54
C PRO A 75 -10.15 6.92 -11.19
N ALA A 76 -11.26 7.63 -11.39
CA ALA A 76 -11.24 8.95 -12.04
C ALA A 76 -10.48 10.02 -11.23
N PHE A 77 -10.29 9.79 -9.93
CA PHE A 77 -9.65 10.75 -9.03
C PHE A 77 -8.33 10.24 -8.46
N ALA A 78 -7.97 9.00 -8.78
CA ALA A 78 -6.84 8.34 -8.11
C ALA A 78 -5.49 8.95 -8.49
N ALA A 79 -5.31 9.36 -9.74
CA ALA A 79 -4.05 9.98 -10.16
C ALA A 79 -3.83 11.30 -9.42
N ASP A 80 -4.88 12.11 -9.30
CA ASP A 80 -4.79 13.36 -8.54
C ASP A 80 -4.47 13.08 -7.07
N ALA A 81 -5.08 12.04 -6.50
CA ALA A 81 -4.81 11.64 -5.11
C ALA A 81 -3.35 11.20 -4.91
N ILE A 82 -2.77 10.49 -5.89
CA ILE A 82 -1.35 10.11 -5.85
C ILE A 82 -0.47 11.36 -5.86
N MET A 83 -0.77 12.29 -6.76
CA MET A 83 0.03 13.52 -6.89
C MET A 83 -0.11 14.40 -5.64
N GLU A 84 -1.31 14.49 -5.07
CA GLU A 84 -1.54 15.22 -3.82
C GLU A 84 -0.71 14.64 -2.67
N ALA A 85 -0.72 13.31 -2.52
CA ALA A 85 0.08 12.66 -1.48
C ALA A 85 1.57 12.89 -1.68
N SER A 86 2.02 12.89 -2.95
CA SER A 86 3.41 13.17 -3.29
C SER A 86 3.82 14.58 -2.90
N ASP A 87 2.96 15.57 -3.18
CA ASP A 87 3.20 16.97 -2.82
C ASP A 87 3.24 17.18 -1.31
N ALA A 88 2.46 16.42 -0.57
CA ALA A 88 2.40 16.52 0.88
C ALA A 88 3.62 15.86 1.57
N GLY A 89 4.51 15.23 0.81
CA GLY A 89 5.72 14.63 1.35
C GLY A 89 5.57 13.20 1.83
N ILE A 90 4.48 12.54 1.45
CA ILE A 90 4.28 11.12 1.77
C ILE A 90 5.40 10.30 1.13
N LYS A 91 6.00 9.41 1.90
CA LYS A 91 7.15 8.61 1.44
C LYS A 91 6.72 7.39 0.64
N ILE A 92 5.62 6.75 1.05
CA ILE A 92 5.14 5.52 0.41
C ILE A 92 3.65 5.68 0.13
N ILE A 93 3.27 5.50 -1.13
CA ILE A 93 1.89 5.64 -1.60
C ILE A 93 1.45 4.28 -2.13
N ILE A 94 0.45 3.67 -1.49
CA ILE A 94 -0.04 2.34 -1.87
C ILE A 94 -1.43 2.54 -2.50
N THR A 95 -1.54 2.23 -3.79
CA THR A 95 -2.75 2.48 -4.57
C THR A 95 -3.48 1.18 -4.84
N ILE A 96 -4.55 0.94 -4.07
CA ILE A 96 -5.37 -0.27 -4.21
C ILE A 96 -6.24 -0.16 -5.48
N THR A 97 -6.68 1.03 -5.80
CA THR A 97 -7.62 1.33 -6.88
C THR A 97 -7.27 0.60 -8.17
N GLU A 98 -8.27 -0.09 -8.71
CA GLU A 98 -8.23 -0.76 -10.01
C GLU A 98 -8.92 0.14 -11.04
N GLY A 99 -8.48 0.05 -12.31
CA GLY A 99 -9.15 0.74 -13.41
C GLY A 99 -8.73 2.18 -13.62
N ILE A 100 -7.60 2.59 -13.08
CA ILE A 100 -7.07 3.93 -13.35
C ILE A 100 -6.60 3.98 -14.82
N PRO A 101 -7.02 5.00 -15.58
CA PRO A 101 -6.58 5.08 -16.97
C PRO A 101 -5.04 5.10 -17.10
N VAL A 102 -4.54 4.35 -18.07
CA VAL A 102 -3.09 4.26 -18.32
C VAL A 102 -2.48 5.66 -18.49
N LYS A 103 -3.17 6.53 -19.24
CA LYS A 103 -2.71 7.91 -19.47
C LYS A 103 -2.50 8.66 -18.16
N ASP A 104 -3.41 8.49 -17.22
CA ASP A 104 -3.33 9.17 -15.92
C ASP A 104 -2.13 8.64 -15.11
N MET A 105 -1.90 7.32 -15.16
CA MET A 105 -0.75 6.73 -14.49
C MET A 105 0.58 7.11 -15.14
N MET A 106 0.58 7.36 -16.45
CA MET A 106 1.77 7.86 -17.15
C MET A 106 2.18 9.25 -16.65
N MET A 107 1.25 10.00 -16.08
CA MET A 107 1.53 11.29 -15.44
C MET A 107 1.86 11.13 -13.96
N ALA A 108 1.04 10.38 -13.24
CA ALA A 108 1.16 10.28 -11.78
C ALA A 108 2.45 9.57 -11.35
N LYS A 109 2.87 8.52 -12.07
CA LYS A 109 4.06 7.75 -11.70
C LYS A 109 5.35 8.58 -11.72
N PRO A 110 5.71 9.25 -12.83
CA PRO A 110 6.91 10.08 -12.81
C PRO A 110 6.79 11.26 -11.86
N TYR A 111 5.57 11.77 -11.66
CA TYR A 111 5.35 12.85 -10.69
C TYR A 111 5.70 12.40 -9.28
N ALA A 112 5.16 11.26 -8.85
CA ALA A 112 5.47 10.72 -7.53
C ALA A 112 6.97 10.51 -7.36
N LYS A 113 7.61 9.95 -8.39
CA LYS A 113 9.06 9.72 -8.37
C LYS A 113 9.83 11.05 -8.23
N SER A 114 9.39 12.10 -8.93
CA SER A 114 10.06 13.41 -8.87
C SER A 114 9.99 14.04 -7.48
N LYS A 115 8.97 13.67 -6.70
CA LYS A 115 8.81 14.15 -5.32
C LYS A 115 9.48 13.22 -4.30
N GLY A 116 10.12 12.16 -4.75
CA GLY A 116 10.81 11.21 -3.88
C GLY A 116 9.90 10.18 -3.24
N ALA A 117 8.65 10.05 -3.72
CA ALA A 117 7.71 9.07 -3.19
C ALA A 117 7.87 7.73 -3.88
N THR A 118 7.74 6.64 -3.13
CA THR A 118 7.67 5.29 -3.66
C THR A 118 6.20 4.93 -3.87
N LEU A 119 5.84 4.68 -5.12
CA LEU A 119 4.47 4.33 -5.49
C LEU A 119 4.35 2.81 -5.65
N ILE A 120 3.40 2.19 -4.98
CA ILE A 120 3.10 0.76 -5.08
C ILE A 120 1.69 0.63 -5.66
N GLY A 121 1.56 -0.20 -6.70
CA GLY A 121 0.32 -0.28 -7.47
C GLY A 121 0.36 0.63 -8.69
N PRO A 122 -0.79 0.91 -9.28
CA PRO A 122 -2.16 0.62 -8.85
C PRO A 122 -2.59 -0.83 -9.01
N ASN A 123 -3.85 -1.11 -8.65
CA ASN A 123 -4.45 -2.44 -8.77
C ASN A 123 -3.61 -3.48 -8.02
N CYS A 124 -3.34 -3.20 -6.76
CA CYS A 124 -2.48 -4.03 -5.93
C CYS A 124 -3.16 -4.36 -4.59
N PRO A 125 -2.78 -5.47 -3.96
CA PRO A 125 -3.36 -5.80 -2.66
C PRO A 125 -2.65 -5.16 -1.47
N GLY A 126 -1.54 -4.45 -1.71
CA GLY A 126 -0.79 -3.76 -0.67
C GLY A 126 0.46 -4.47 -0.21
N VAL A 127 0.87 -4.16 1.02
CA VAL A 127 2.11 -4.66 1.62
C VAL A 127 1.82 -5.14 3.03
N ILE A 128 2.36 -6.31 3.37
CA ILE A 128 2.22 -6.83 4.72
C ILE A 128 3.54 -7.44 5.21
N PRO A 129 4.27 -6.77 6.13
CA PRO A 129 5.27 -7.41 6.95
C PRO A 129 4.56 -8.00 8.17
N PRO A 130 4.48 -9.35 8.27
CA PRO A 130 3.71 -9.97 9.34
C PRO A 130 4.19 -9.53 10.73
N ASP A 131 3.24 -9.39 11.65
CA ASP A 131 3.43 -8.95 13.03
C ASP A 131 3.88 -7.47 13.16
N GLU A 132 4.02 -6.74 12.05
CA GLU A 132 4.41 -5.33 12.10
C GLU A 132 3.31 -4.41 11.59
N ALA A 133 2.78 -4.70 10.41
CA ALA A 133 1.73 -3.87 9.81
C ALA A 133 1.03 -4.64 8.71
N LYS A 134 -0.20 -4.23 8.45
CA LYS A 134 -0.95 -4.63 7.26
C LYS A 134 -1.37 -3.33 6.59
N VAL A 135 -0.84 -3.04 5.40
CA VAL A 135 -1.21 -1.83 4.68
C VAL A 135 -1.77 -2.27 3.32
N GLY A 136 -3.04 -2.60 3.34
CA GLY A 136 -3.70 -3.15 2.16
C GLY A 136 -4.88 -4.02 2.49
N ILE A 137 -5.26 -4.84 1.51
CA ILE A 137 -6.45 -5.68 1.58
C ILE A 137 -6.14 -7.16 1.80
N MET A 138 -4.85 -7.54 1.85
CA MET A 138 -4.46 -8.93 2.09
C MET A 138 -4.96 -9.41 3.45
N PRO A 139 -5.50 -10.64 3.54
CA PRO A 139 -6.01 -11.15 4.83
C PRO A 139 -4.86 -11.45 5.79
N GLY A 140 -4.79 -10.70 6.89
CA GLY A 140 -3.66 -10.75 7.82
C GLY A 140 -3.47 -12.10 8.50
N PHE A 141 -4.56 -12.88 8.64
CA PHE A 141 -4.52 -14.13 9.38
C PHE A 141 -3.72 -15.25 8.70
N ILE A 142 -3.44 -15.11 7.40
CA ILE A 142 -2.67 -16.14 6.68
C ILE A 142 -1.16 -15.85 6.69
N PHE A 143 -0.76 -14.78 7.37
CA PHE A 143 0.64 -14.36 7.39
C PHE A 143 1.26 -14.64 8.76
N LYS A 144 2.31 -15.42 8.76
CA LYS A 144 3.14 -15.67 9.93
C LYS A 144 4.53 -15.09 9.65
N LYS A 145 5.15 -14.53 10.66
CA LYS A 145 6.52 -14.00 10.51
C LYS A 145 7.48 -15.13 10.19
N GLY A 146 8.35 -14.89 9.22
CA GLY A 146 9.37 -15.84 8.78
C GLY A 146 10.37 -15.13 7.89
N ASN A 147 11.00 -15.87 6.98
CA ASN A 147 12.13 -15.36 6.22
C ASN A 147 11.93 -15.34 4.70
N VAL A 148 10.72 -15.56 4.22
CA VAL A 148 10.43 -15.53 2.77
C VAL A 148 9.87 -14.18 2.37
N GLY A 149 10.53 -13.49 1.45
CA GLY A 149 9.98 -12.30 0.82
C GLY A 149 9.10 -12.71 -0.36
N ILE A 150 7.96 -12.04 -0.55
CA ILE A 150 7.12 -12.27 -1.72
C ILE A 150 6.95 -10.97 -2.48
N VAL A 151 7.16 -11.02 -3.80
CA VAL A 151 6.78 -9.92 -4.70
C VAL A 151 5.88 -10.49 -5.80
N SER A 152 4.71 -9.89 -5.98
CA SER A 152 3.71 -10.47 -6.86
C SER A 152 2.91 -9.43 -7.64
N LYS A 153 2.65 -9.74 -8.92
CA LYS A 153 1.69 -8.99 -9.73
C LYS A 153 0.27 -9.55 -9.61
N SER A 154 0.12 -10.79 -9.14
CA SER A 154 -1.17 -11.47 -9.10
C SER A 154 -1.74 -11.49 -7.69
N GLY A 155 -2.99 -11.05 -7.53
CA GLY A 155 -3.68 -11.14 -6.25
C GLY A 155 -3.94 -12.60 -5.86
N THR A 156 -4.55 -13.36 -6.76
CA THR A 156 -4.98 -14.73 -6.48
C THR A 156 -3.81 -15.65 -6.16
N LEU A 157 -2.78 -15.63 -7.02
CA LEU A 157 -1.61 -16.51 -6.81
C LEU A 157 -0.85 -16.12 -5.55
N THR A 158 -0.87 -14.83 -5.19
CA THR A 158 -0.26 -14.39 -3.93
C THR A 158 -0.90 -15.12 -2.76
N TYR A 159 -2.23 -15.11 -2.69
CA TYR A 159 -2.93 -15.75 -1.56
C TYR A 159 -2.70 -17.27 -1.53
N GLN A 160 -2.67 -17.90 -2.71
CA GLN A 160 -2.40 -19.32 -2.79
C GLN A 160 -0.99 -19.65 -2.27
N MET A 161 0.02 -18.94 -2.78
CA MET A 161 1.41 -19.17 -2.35
C MET A 161 1.59 -18.91 -0.85
N MET A 162 0.90 -17.89 -0.34
CA MET A 162 0.98 -17.58 1.09
C MET A 162 0.38 -18.69 1.93
N TYR A 163 -0.71 -19.28 1.48
CA TYR A 163 -1.31 -20.42 2.18
C TYR A 163 -0.37 -21.62 2.14
N GLU A 164 0.22 -21.91 0.98
CA GLU A 164 1.15 -23.05 0.82
C GLU A 164 2.40 -22.90 1.70
N LEU A 165 2.90 -21.68 1.85
CA LEU A 165 4.14 -21.41 2.57
C LEU A 165 3.91 -20.91 4.01
N ARG A 166 2.68 -20.98 4.50
CA ARG A 166 2.30 -20.40 5.80
C ARG A 166 3.13 -20.92 6.98
N ASP A 167 3.59 -22.19 6.88
CA ASP A 167 4.35 -22.79 7.98
C ASP A 167 5.82 -22.29 8.00
N ILE A 168 6.31 -21.83 6.86
CA ILE A 168 7.66 -21.25 6.76
C ILE A 168 7.64 -19.80 7.22
N GLY A 169 6.63 -19.05 6.76
CA GLY A 169 6.44 -17.66 7.15
C GLY A 169 7.16 -16.66 6.27
N PHE A 170 6.83 -15.40 6.46
CA PHE A 170 7.21 -14.32 5.53
C PHE A 170 7.91 -13.18 6.24
N SER A 171 8.92 -12.62 5.59
CA SER A 171 9.54 -11.36 6.04
C SER A 171 8.66 -10.18 5.63
N THR A 172 8.30 -10.11 4.35
CA THR A 172 7.35 -9.10 3.83
C THR A 172 6.71 -9.65 2.56
N ALA A 173 5.41 -9.42 2.40
CA ALA A 173 4.71 -9.70 1.15
C ALA A 173 4.35 -8.37 0.48
N VAL A 174 4.75 -8.20 -0.77
CA VAL A 174 4.52 -7.00 -1.56
C VAL A 174 3.72 -7.34 -2.81
N GLY A 175 2.50 -6.84 -2.89
CA GLY A 175 1.72 -6.90 -4.11
C GLY A 175 1.98 -5.64 -4.91
N ILE A 176 2.57 -5.78 -6.10
CA ILE A 176 2.96 -4.62 -6.91
C ILE A 176 1.92 -4.21 -7.94
N GLY A 177 0.88 -5.03 -8.12
CA GLY A 177 -0.24 -4.70 -9.01
C GLY A 177 -0.14 -5.27 -10.39
N GLY A 178 -1.32 -5.52 -10.98
CA GLY A 178 -1.44 -6.15 -12.30
C GLY A 178 -1.47 -5.21 -13.49
N ASP A 179 -1.57 -3.91 -13.25
CA ASP A 179 -1.75 -2.92 -14.32
C ASP A 179 -0.50 -2.76 -15.21
N PRO A 180 -0.68 -2.24 -16.44
CA PRO A 180 0.47 -2.03 -17.34
C PRO A 180 1.47 -1.01 -16.83
N VAL A 181 1.00 0.03 -16.12
CA VAL A 181 1.86 1.09 -15.59
C VAL A 181 1.78 1.04 -14.07
N ILE A 182 2.73 0.36 -13.46
CA ILE A 182 2.84 0.28 -11.99
C ILE A 182 4.03 1.09 -11.51
N GLY A 183 3.99 1.50 -10.25
CA GLY A 183 5.07 2.27 -9.63
C GLY A 183 6.29 1.40 -9.35
N THR A 184 6.18 0.56 -8.32
CA THR A 184 7.24 -0.34 -7.88
C THR A 184 7.25 -1.60 -8.74
N THR A 185 8.45 -2.03 -9.16
CA THR A 185 8.61 -3.20 -10.03
C THR A 185 9.16 -4.38 -9.24
N HIS A 186 9.20 -5.56 -9.88
CA HIS A 186 9.88 -6.73 -9.30
C HIS A 186 11.32 -6.40 -8.93
N ILE A 187 12.03 -5.69 -9.83
CA ILE A 187 13.44 -5.36 -9.62
C ILE A 187 13.61 -4.48 -8.37
N ASP A 188 12.71 -3.51 -8.18
CA ASP A 188 12.77 -2.64 -7.00
C ASP A 188 12.61 -3.45 -5.72
N CYS A 189 11.65 -4.39 -5.72
CA CYS A 189 11.42 -5.24 -4.56
C CYS A 189 12.59 -6.20 -4.31
N LEU A 190 13.16 -6.78 -5.38
CA LEU A 190 14.32 -7.67 -5.24
C LEU A 190 15.51 -6.95 -4.61
N ARG A 191 15.75 -5.70 -5.01
CA ARG A 191 16.81 -4.88 -4.40
C ARG A 191 16.54 -4.65 -2.92
N ALA A 192 15.29 -4.30 -2.58
CA ALA A 192 14.91 -4.07 -1.19
C ALA A 192 15.07 -5.34 -0.35
N PHE A 193 14.67 -6.50 -0.89
CA PHE A 193 14.82 -7.77 -0.19
C PHE A 193 16.28 -8.17 -0.04
N GLN A 194 17.12 -7.85 -1.01
CA GLN A 194 18.55 -8.16 -0.93
C GLN A 194 19.22 -7.44 0.23
N ASP A 195 18.76 -6.23 0.52
CA ASP A 195 19.31 -5.43 1.62
C ASP A 195 18.66 -5.75 2.97
N ASP A 196 17.65 -6.62 3.00
CA ASP A 196 16.93 -6.98 4.22
C ASP A 196 17.52 -8.24 4.85
N PRO A 197 18.16 -8.14 6.02
CA PRO A 197 18.77 -9.30 6.65
C PRO A 197 17.79 -10.37 7.11
N GLU A 198 16.49 -10.04 7.21
CA GLU A 198 15.47 -11.01 7.59
C GLU A 198 14.99 -11.85 6.41
N THR A 199 15.28 -11.44 5.16
CA THR A 199 14.84 -12.16 3.96
C THR A 199 15.96 -13.06 3.45
N THR A 200 15.75 -14.38 3.48
CA THR A 200 16.73 -15.34 3.01
C THR A 200 16.29 -16.11 1.77
N ALA A 201 15.01 -15.96 1.39
CA ALA A 201 14.46 -16.56 0.18
C ALA A 201 13.39 -15.63 -0.38
N ILE A 202 13.21 -15.67 -1.69
CA ILE A 202 12.24 -14.78 -2.35
C ILE A 202 11.35 -15.60 -3.28
N VAL A 203 10.05 -15.40 -3.17
CA VAL A 203 9.07 -15.92 -4.13
C VAL A 203 8.66 -14.76 -5.05
N MET A 204 8.83 -14.96 -6.34
CA MET A 204 8.49 -13.94 -7.33
C MET A 204 7.36 -14.45 -8.23
N ILE A 205 6.25 -13.73 -8.25
CA ILE A 205 5.09 -14.11 -9.06
C ILE A 205 4.89 -13.06 -10.16
N GLY A 206 5.06 -13.47 -11.41
CA GLY A 206 4.80 -12.66 -12.57
C GLY A 206 3.37 -12.87 -13.09
N GLU A 207 3.01 -12.06 -14.07
CA GLU A 207 1.73 -12.21 -14.72
C GLU A 207 1.86 -11.75 -16.18
N UNK A 208 1.56 -12.44 -16.93
CA UNK A 208 1.67 -12.23 -18.20
C UNK A 208 0.69 -11.28 -18.58
N UNK A 209 0.94 -10.60 -19.02
CA UNK A 209 0.16 -9.74 -19.49
C UNK A 209 -0.49 -10.32 -20.60
N ARG A 210 -1.61 -10.14 -20.73
CA ARG A 210 -2.40 -10.41 -21.91
C ARG A 210 -2.41 -9.14 -22.75
N PHE A 211 -1.94 -9.25 -23.94
CA PHE A 211 -1.91 -8.17 -24.93
C PHE A 211 -3.19 -8.21 -25.76
#